data_e4fdc766ab3aab7ea8e0b030c7b1a909
#
_entry.id   e4fdc766ab3aab7ea8e0b030c7b1a909
#
_cell.length_a   1.000
_cell.length_b   1.000
_cell.length_c   1.000
_cell.angle_alpha   90.00
_cell.angle_beta   90.00
_cell.angle_gamma   90.00
#
_symmetry.space_group_name_H-M   'P 1'
#
loop_
_entity.id
_entity.type
_entity.pdbx_description
1 polymer ?
#
loop_
_entity_poly.entity_id
_entity_poly.type
_entity_poly.pdbx_seq_one_letter_code
_entity_poly.pdbx_strand_id
1 'polypeptide(L)'
;MFRRADVLLAAAAVAIVAPVTAALAAVRVSAPPPPLASLVLAPVDLRPGAVVASQGTTKLVGGRQLYVRVFKPGAKITTAPLLGAVSVAMLEPDSSTAITDYKELNGAAQSKPGRQALAKEWGIDFVKGLNAGAHGKAKLTVKQTVVGTPVEIGTSTLRLPLTFNTSLGTIRVSLEIVQTDRIVSILELVGWFNDRLSQGDAAKALTAVQQHLKVAFTVSNTKAPAINGTPAQGQVVSVDEGDWAGGPSIFTYSWARCDASGANCKPIAGATTSRYSVGAADAGSTIRVTVTGANSLSSQQGVSAATAVVS
;
A
#
# COMPACT_ATOMS: atom_id res chain seq x y z
N MET A 1 25.79 -1.56 -23.13
CA MET A 1 26.10 -1.51 -21.68
C MET A 1 24.85 -1.38 -20.80
N PHE A 2 23.75 -0.81 -21.28
CA PHE A 2 22.51 -0.51 -20.54
C PHE A 2 21.53 -1.68 -20.36
N ARG A 3 21.57 -2.74 -21.19
CA ARG A 3 20.71 -3.93 -21.04
C ARG A 3 20.94 -4.77 -19.77
N ARG A 4 22.00 -4.50 -19.02
CA ARG A 4 22.38 -5.26 -17.82
C ARG A 4 21.72 -4.76 -16.54
N ALA A 5 21.41 -3.46 -16.46
CA ALA A 5 20.77 -2.85 -15.31
C ALA A 5 19.28 -3.29 -15.17
N ASP A 6 18.62 -3.57 -16.30
CA ASP A 6 17.18 -3.85 -16.33
C ASP A 6 16.78 -5.15 -15.62
N VAL A 7 17.65 -6.19 -15.69
CA VAL A 7 17.40 -7.49 -15.05
C VAL A 7 17.81 -7.50 -13.58
N LEU A 8 18.76 -6.64 -13.23
CA LEU A 8 19.32 -6.52 -11.89
C LEU A 8 18.34 -5.97 -10.86
N LEU A 9 17.60 -4.95 -11.25
CA LEU A 9 16.65 -4.25 -10.41
C LEU A 9 15.42 -5.13 -10.11
N ALA A 10 14.95 -5.90 -11.08
CA ALA A 10 13.82 -6.80 -10.89
C ALA A 10 14.14 -7.98 -9.96
N ALA A 11 15.38 -8.48 -9.99
CA ALA A 11 15.81 -9.59 -9.13
C ALA A 11 16.00 -9.16 -7.67
N ALA A 12 16.52 -7.94 -7.43
CA ALA A 12 16.68 -7.41 -6.08
C ALA A 12 15.32 -7.17 -5.40
N ALA A 13 14.34 -6.61 -6.13
CA ALA A 13 12.99 -6.37 -5.59
C ALA A 13 12.27 -7.67 -5.20
N VAL A 14 12.48 -8.77 -5.94
CA VAL A 14 11.90 -10.09 -5.63
C VAL A 14 12.58 -10.75 -4.43
N ALA A 15 13.87 -10.50 -4.23
CA ALA A 15 14.66 -11.13 -3.17
C ALA A 15 14.37 -10.56 -1.78
N ILE A 16 14.02 -9.27 -1.70
CA ILE A 16 13.70 -8.58 -0.43
C ILE A 16 12.32 -9.03 0.12
N VAL A 17 11.46 -9.58 -0.73
CA VAL A 17 10.07 -9.93 -0.38
C VAL A 17 9.89 -11.36 0.13
N ALA A 18 10.87 -12.22 0.07
CA ALA A 18 10.78 -13.59 0.59
C ALA A 18 11.68 -13.76 1.83
N PRO A 19 11.25 -13.81 3.06
CA PRO A 19 10.44 -14.85 3.66
C PRO A 19 9.54 -14.39 4.82
N VAL A 20 8.26 -14.64 4.78
CA VAL A 20 7.44 -14.72 6.00
C VAL A 20 6.40 -15.82 5.84
N THR A 21 6.38 -16.75 6.77
CA THR A 21 5.49 -17.94 6.81
C THR A 21 4.19 -17.64 7.53
N ALA A 22 3.10 -18.17 6.99
CA ALA A 22 1.70 -17.89 7.19
C ALA A 22 1.04 -18.32 8.49
N ALA A 23 -0.05 -17.63 8.85
CA ALA A 23 -1.21 -18.21 9.54
C ALA A 23 -2.50 -17.65 8.92
N LEU A 24 -3.44 -18.52 8.57
CA LEU A 24 -4.71 -18.18 7.94
C LEU A 24 -5.77 -17.84 8.99
N ALA A 25 -6.38 -16.67 8.90
CA ALA A 25 -7.63 -16.32 9.56
C ALA A 25 -8.66 -15.87 8.52
N ALA A 26 -9.91 -16.31 8.67
CA ALA A 26 -11.00 -16.04 7.74
C ALA A 26 -11.30 -14.53 7.65
N VAL A 27 -11.17 -13.97 6.45
CA VAL A 27 -11.36 -12.55 6.15
C VAL A 27 -12.78 -12.30 5.67
N ARG A 28 -13.47 -11.33 6.29
CA ARG A 28 -14.67 -10.73 5.70
C ARG A 28 -14.26 -9.99 4.42
N VAL A 29 -15.05 -10.13 3.37
CA VAL A 29 -14.78 -9.48 2.08
C VAL A 29 -14.90 -7.96 2.28
N SER A 30 -13.78 -7.28 2.40
CA SER A 30 -13.69 -5.82 2.27
C SER A 30 -13.80 -5.43 0.79
N ALA A 31 -14.08 -4.16 0.51
CA ALA A 31 -14.06 -3.61 -0.84
C ALA A 31 -12.79 -4.04 -1.60
N PRO A 32 -12.88 -4.27 -2.91
CA PRO A 32 -11.72 -4.71 -3.68
C PRO A 32 -10.56 -3.72 -3.49
N PRO A 33 -9.33 -4.22 -3.27
CA PRO A 33 -8.18 -3.33 -3.11
C PRO A 33 -7.94 -2.54 -4.39
N PRO A 34 -7.36 -1.33 -4.29
CA PRO A 34 -7.02 -0.54 -5.47
C PRO A 34 -6.07 -1.33 -6.38
N PRO A 35 -6.11 -1.09 -7.72
CA PRO A 35 -5.19 -1.75 -8.65
C PRO A 35 -3.75 -1.50 -8.25
N LEU A 36 -2.96 -2.54 -7.98
CA LEU A 36 -1.56 -2.42 -7.52
C LEU A 36 -0.70 -1.56 -8.45
N ALA A 37 -1.02 -1.56 -9.76
CA ALA A 37 -0.33 -0.73 -10.75
C ALA A 37 -0.44 0.78 -10.51
N SER A 38 -1.48 1.25 -9.81
CA SER A 38 -1.66 2.66 -9.45
C SER A 38 -0.91 3.07 -8.19
N LEU A 39 -0.41 2.11 -7.41
CA LEU A 39 0.29 2.34 -6.13
C LEU A 39 1.80 2.49 -6.29
N VAL A 40 2.35 2.12 -7.45
CA VAL A 40 3.76 2.25 -7.77
C VAL A 40 4.04 3.55 -8.51
N LEU A 41 5.31 3.98 -8.53
CA LEU A 41 5.75 5.16 -9.29
C LEU A 41 5.33 5.09 -10.76
N ALA A 42 4.97 6.23 -11.31
CA ALA A 42 4.86 6.48 -12.75
C ALA A 42 6.13 7.19 -13.28
N PRO A 43 6.41 7.19 -14.60
CA PRO A 43 7.57 7.89 -15.13
C PRO A 43 7.63 9.38 -14.78
N VAL A 44 6.47 10.02 -14.61
CA VAL A 44 6.35 11.46 -14.24
C VAL A 44 6.83 11.75 -12.80
N ASP A 45 6.83 10.74 -11.94
CA ASP A 45 7.26 10.87 -10.54
C ASP A 45 8.78 10.88 -10.38
N LEU A 46 9.48 10.44 -11.42
CA LEU A 46 10.93 10.43 -11.50
C LEU A 46 11.45 11.63 -12.30
N ARG A 47 12.78 11.72 -12.42
CA ARG A 47 13.39 12.75 -13.26
C ARG A 47 12.95 12.63 -14.72
N PRO A 48 12.87 13.73 -15.47
CA PRO A 48 12.57 13.70 -16.89
C PRO A 48 13.48 12.72 -17.64
N GLY A 49 12.89 11.87 -18.47
CA GLY A 49 13.60 10.87 -19.26
C GLY A 49 13.71 9.48 -18.63
N ALA A 50 13.15 9.24 -17.44
CA ALA A 50 12.97 7.88 -16.94
C ALA A 50 11.94 7.14 -17.81
N VAL A 51 12.25 5.91 -18.18
CA VAL A 51 11.35 5.04 -18.97
C VAL A 51 11.13 3.72 -18.25
N VAL A 52 9.94 3.14 -18.43
CA VAL A 52 9.64 1.82 -17.90
C VAL A 52 10.44 0.77 -18.67
N ALA A 53 11.25 0.01 -17.95
CA ALA A 53 12.03 -1.10 -18.51
C ALA A 53 11.21 -2.40 -18.53
N SER A 54 10.49 -2.67 -17.43
CA SER A 54 9.57 -3.80 -17.29
C SER A 54 8.54 -3.52 -16.21
N GLN A 55 7.41 -4.23 -16.26
CA GLN A 55 6.39 -4.20 -15.23
C GLN A 55 5.55 -5.48 -15.28
N GLY A 56 4.98 -5.87 -14.16
CA GLY A 56 4.13 -7.04 -14.09
C GLY A 56 3.61 -7.36 -12.70
N THR A 57 2.64 -8.27 -12.65
CA THR A 57 2.05 -8.79 -11.43
C THR A 57 2.52 -10.22 -11.21
N THR A 58 2.83 -10.56 -9.97
CA THR A 58 3.14 -11.92 -9.53
C THR A 58 2.32 -12.26 -8.30
N LYS A 59 1.81 -13.48 -8.25
CA LYS A 59 1.20 -14.05 -7.04
C LYS A 59 2.28 -14.76 -6.23
N LEU A 60 2.32 -14.50 -4.94
CA LEU A 60 3.23 -15.13 -4.00
C LEU A 60 2.48 -16.14 -3.12
N VAL A 61 3.26 -16.96 -2.40
CA VAL A 61 2.71 -17.90 -1.41
C VAL A 61 1.93 -17.14 -0.33
N GLY A 62 0.87 -17.75 0.21
CA GLY A 62 0.05 -17.13 1.26
C GLY A 62 -0.98 -16.12 0.74
N GLY A 63 -1.30 -16.12 -0.56
CA GLY A 63 -2.32 -15.23 -1.13
C GLY A 63 -1.85 -13.80 -1.40
N ARG A 64 -0.57 -13.53 -1.18
CA ARG A 64 0.06 -12.23 -1.49
C ARG A 64 0.06 -11.96 -2.98
N GLN A 65 -0.08 -10.70 -3.35
CA GLN A 65 0.06 -10.24 -4.73
C GLN A 65 1.11 -9.13 -4.79
N LEU A 66 1.95 -9.19 -5.78
CA LEU A 66 3.03 -8.23 -5.99
C LEU A 66 2.89 -7.61 -7.37
N TYR A 67 2.96 -6.29 -7.45
CA TYR A 67 3.18 -5.57 -8.71
C TYR A 67 4.51 -4.85 -8.65
N VAL A 68 5.30 -5.03 -9.70
CA VAL A 68 6.63 -4.42 -9.83
C VAL A 68 6.67 -3.55 -11.07
N ARG A 69 7.25 -2.38 -10.96
CA ARG A 69 7.64 -1.53 -12.09
C ARG A 69 9.10 -1.13 -11.97
N VAL A 70 9.85 -1.44 -13.02
CA VAL A 70 11.28 -1.18 -13.12
C VAL A 70 11.49 -0.03 -14.08
N PHE A 71 12.33 0.92 -13.68
CA PHE A 71 12.68 2.08 -14.49
C PHE A 71 14.16 2.06 -14.86
N LYS A 72 14.47 2.62 -16.01
CA LYS A 72 15.82 2.87 -16.48
C LYS A 72 15.94 4.29 -17.02
N PRO A 73 17.16 4.85 -17.11
CA PRO A 73 17.39 6.10 -17.84
C PRO A 73 16.99 5.95 -19.31
N GLY A 74 16.34 6.96 -19.86
CA GLY A 74 16.13 7.02 -21.31
C GLY A 74 17.44 7.26 -22.08
N ALA A 75 17.44 6.96 -23.37
CA ALA A 75 18.64 6.96 -24.23
C ALA A 75 19.38 8.33 -24.32
N LYS A 76 18.76 9.44 -23.92
CA LYS A 76 19.33 10.79 -23.99
C LYS A 76 19.99 11.28 -22.69
N ILE A 77 19.99 10.47 -21.61
CA ILE A 77 20.51 10.88 -20.30
C ILE A 77 21.88 10.24 -20.10
N THR A 78 22.94 10.98 -20.45
CA THR A 78 24.36 10.54 -20.29
C THR A 78 24.94 10.91 -18.92
N THR A 79 24.29 11.75 -18.14
CA THR A 79 24.79 12.32 -16.88
C THR A 79 23.88 12.05 -15.67
N ALA A 80 23.02 11.03 -15.74
CA ALA A 80 22.09 10.76 -14.65
C ALA A 80 22.76 10.06 -13.46
N PRO A 81 22.68 10.62 -12.24
CA PRO A 81 23.14 9.94 -11.02
C PRO A 81 22.29 8.72 -10.66
N LEU A 82 21.10 8.58 -11.25
CA LEU A 82 20.20 7.47 -11.04
C LEU A 82 20.37 6.44 -12.16
N LEU A 83 20.86 5.24 -11.82
CA LEU A 83 20.95 4.09 -12.74
C LEU A 83 19.62 3.46 -13.03
N GLY A 84 18.70 3.56 -12.10
CA GLY A 84 17.38 3.00 -12.20
C GLY A 84 16.61 3.12 -10.92
N ALA A 85 15.32 2.81 -11.00
CA ALA A 85 14.45 2.69 -9.86
C ALA A 85 13.59 1.43 -9.98
N VAL A 86 13.24 0.84 -8.85
CA VAL A 86 12.22 -0.21 -8.76
C VAL A 86 11.15 0.28 -7.81
N SER A 87 9.91 0.21 -8.23
CA SER A 87 8.78 0.50 -7.37
C SER A 87 7.89 -0.72 -7.30
N VAL A 88 7.63 -1.17 -6.09
CA VAL A 88 6.88 -2.38 -5.78
C VAL A 88 5.67 -1.99 -4.93
N ALA A 89 4.53 -2.58 -5.23
CA ALA A 89 3.39 -2.60 -4.34
C ALA A 89 3.02 -4.06 -4.04
N MET A 90 3.09 -4.44 -2.79
CA MET A 90 2.73 -5.76 -2.30
C MET A 90 1.43 -5.68 -1.51
N LEU A 91 0.44 -6.45 -1.93
CA LEU A 91 -0.82 -6.61 -1.23
C LEU A 91 -0.70 -7.82 -0.29
N GLU A 92 -0.81 -7.56 0.99
CA GLU A 92 -0.87 -8.57 2.03
C GLU A 92 -2.30 -9.12 2.20
N PRO A 93 -2.46 -10.33 2.76
CA PRO A 93 -3.78 -10.91 3.03
C PRO A 93 -4.66 -10.01 3.91
N ASP A 94 -4.07 -9.35 4.88
CA ASP A 94 -4.73 -8.44 5.81
C ASP A 94 -3.77 -7.37 6.34
N SER A 95 -4.32 -6.34 7.00
CA SER A 95 -3.53 -5.22 7.55
C SER A 95 -2.63 -5.63 8.71
N SER A 96 -3.02 -6.66 9.50
CA SER A 96 -2.20 -7.12 10.62
C SER A 96 -0.92 -7.80 10.15
N THR A 97 -1.01 -8.55 9.06
CA THR A 97 0.16 -9.15 8.39
C THR A 97 1.09 -8.05 7.86
N ALA A 98 0.57 -7.06 7.14
CA ALA A 98 1.38 -5.95 6.63
C ALA A 98 2.10 -5.18 7.74
N ILE A 99 1.43 -4.91 8.86
CA ILE A 99 2.01 -4.25 10.03
C ILE A 99 3.08 -5.10 10.67
N THR A 100 2.86 -6.42 10.78
CA THR A 100 3.81 -7.35 11.39
C THR A 100 5.08 -7.43 10.55
N ASP A 101 4.96 -7.64 9.25
CA ASP A 101 6.09 -7.71 8.33
C ASP A 101 6.91 -6.42 8.33
N TYR A 102 6.25 -5.26 8.34
CA TYR A 102 6.93 -3.98 8.47
C TYR A 102 7.70 -3.84 9.79
N LYS A 103 7.06 -4.21 10.93
CA LYS A 103 7.69 -4.13 12.25
C LYS A 103 8.88 -5.06 12.40
N GLU A 104 8.80 -6.28 11.87
CA GLU A 104 9.91 -7.24 11.89
C GLU A 104 11.11 -6.71 11.10
N LEU A 105 10.88 -6.19 9.89
CA LEU A 105 11.94 -5.60 9.08
C LEU A 105 12.54 -4.36 9.75
N ASN A 106 11.69 -3.47 10.27
CA ASN A 106 12.15 -2.28 10.98
C ASN A 106 12.96 -2.68 12.22
N GLY A 107 12.49 -3.62 13.03
CA GLY A 107 13.21 -4.12 14.20
C GLY A 107 14.57 -4.72 13.85
N ALA A 108 14.65 -5.51 12.78
CA ALA A 108 15.93 -6.03 12.28
C ALA A 108 16.87 -4.89 11.85
N ALA A 109 16.35 -3.90 11.12
CA ALA A 109 17.13 -2.77 10.65
C ALA A 109 17.68 -1.88 11.78
N GLN A 110 16.95 -1.73 12.88
CA GLN A 110 17.38 -0.93 14.04
C GLN A 110 18.53 -1.57 14.80
N SER A 111 18.68 -2.88 14.76
CA SER A 111 19.75 -3.60 15.48
C SER A 111 21.00 -3.80 14.63
N LYS A 112 22.21 -3.74 15.23
CA LYS A 112 23.46 -4.04 14.51
C LYS A 112 23.51 -5.49 14.00
N PRO A 113 23.16 -6.52 14.79
CA PRO A 113 23.10 -7.90 14.29
C PRO A 113 22.09 -8.09 13.15
N GLY A 114 20.91 -7.47 13.27
CA GLY A 114 19.89 -7.55 12.21
C GLY A 114 20.36 -6.91 10.91
N ARG A 115 21.01 -5.73 10.95
CA ARG A 115 21.60 -5.12 9.74
C ARG A 115 22.68 -5.99 9.11
N GLN A 116 23.48 -6.70 9.91
CA GLN A 116 24.46 -7.66 9.38
C GLN A 116 23.79 -8.86 8.69
N ALA A 117 22.70 -9.38 9.27
CA ALA A 117 21.92 -10.44 8.65
C ALA A 117 21.31 -9.99 7.32
N LEU A 118 20.65 -8.82 7.29
CA LEU A 118 20.09 -8.22 6.08
C LEU A 118 21.16 -7.97 5.01
N ALA A 119 22.34 -7.47 5.41
CA ALA A 119 23.45 -7.25 4.49
C ALA A 119 23.97 -8.55 3.84
N LYS A 120 24.00 -9.63 4.60
CA LYS A 120 24.41 -10.95 4.10
C LYS A 120 23.39 -11.50 3.10
N GLU A 121 22.12 -11.46 3.44
CA GLU A 121 21.03 -11.97 2.61
C GLU A 121 20.92 -11.16 1.32
N TRP A 122 20.75 -9.86 1.41
CA TRP A 122 20.60 -8.98 0.25
C TRP A 122 21.85 -8.95 -0.64
N GLY A 123 23.05 -9.08 -0.06
CA GLY A 123 24.28 -9.19 -0.82
C GLY A 123 24.30 -10.42 -1.72
N ILE A 124 23.83 -11.58 -1.23
CA ILE A 124 23.75 -12.82 -1.99
C ILE A 124 22.75 -12.66 -3.15
N ASP A 125 21.58 -12.11 -2.89
CA ASP A 125 20.53 -12.00 -3.90
C ASP A 125 20.84 -10.91 -4.94
N PHE A 126 21.45 -9.82 -4.51
CA PHE A 126 21.98 -8.80 -5.42
C PHE A 126 23.01 -9.39 -6.42
N VAL A 127 23.96 -10.21 -5.91
CA VAL A 127 24.92 -10.92 -6.80
C VAL A 127 24.24 -11.86 -7.75
N LYS A 128 23.26 -12.65 -7.27
CA LYS A 128 22.51 -13.58 -8.14
C LYS A 128 21.79 -12.81 -9.25
N GLY A 129 21.10 -11.72 -8.92
CA GLY A 129 20.41 -10.88 -9.88
C GLY A 129 21.36 -10.25 -10.91
N LEU A 130 22.48 -9.69 -10.44
CA LEU A 130 23.53 -9.14 -11.31
C LEU A 130 24.06 -10.17 -12.32
N ASN A 131 24.35 -11.35 -11.85
CA ASN A 131 24.97 -12.40 -12.70
C ASN A 131 23.94 -13.06 -13.65
N ALA A 132 22.67 -13.16 -13.25
CA ALA A 132 21.60 -13.65 -14.12
C ALA A 132 21.38 -12.76 -15.35
N GLY A 133 21.50 -11.42 -15.18
CA GLY A 133 21.41 -10.46 -16.28
C GLY A 133 22.66 -10.36 -17.16
N ALA A 134 23.79 -10.92 -16.75
CA ALA A 134 25.07 -10.76 -17.43
C ALA A 134 25.28 -11.74 -18.61
N HIS A 135 24.36 -12.67 -18.89
CA HIS A 135 24.47 -13.67 -19.96
C HIS A 135 25.87 -14.25 -20.10
N GLY A 136 26.53 -14.55 -18.99
CA GLY A 136 27.86 -15.23 -18.97
C GLY A 136 29.08 -14.38 -19.33
N LYS A 137 28.93 -13.07 -19.61
CA LYS A 137 30.06 -12.24 -20.12
C LYS A 137 30.92 -11.54 -19.07
N ALA A 138 30.48 -11.43 -17.83
CA ALA A 138 31.28 -10.98 -16.68
C ALA A 138 30.60 -11.39 -15.38
N LYS A 139 31.29 -12.10 -14.52
CA LYS A 139 30.81 -12.33 -13.14
C LYS A 139 31.12 -11.09 -12.31
N LEU A 140 30.10 -10.35 -11.96
CA LEU A 140 30.21 -9.32 -10.94
C LEU A 140 30.29 -10.02 -9.58
N THR A 141 31.23 -9.60 -8.76
CA THR A 141 31.34 -10.07 -7.38
C THR A 141 31.08 -8.89 -6.45
N VAL A 142 30.26 -9.10 -5.45
CA VAL A 142 30.12 -8.16 -4.34
C VAL A 142 31.14 -8.53 -3.28
N LYS A 143 32.04 -7.61 -2.99
CA LYS A 143 33.08 -7.76 -1.95
C LYS A 143 32.50 -7.52 -0.58
N GLN A 144 31.57 -6.59 -0.47
CA GLN A 144 30.95 -6.20 0.80
C GLN A 144 29.59 -5.58 0.55
N THR A 145 28.60 -5.93 1.38
CA THR A 145 27.31 -5.24 1.50
C THR A 145 27.25 -4.56 2.86
N VAL A 146 26.85 -3.31 2.88
CA VAL A 146 26.64 -2.54 4.11
C VAL A 146 25.22 -2.02 4.13
N VAL A 147 24.46 -2.36 5.18
CA VAL A 147 23.20 -1.73 5.52
C VAL A 147 23.48 -0.61 6.49
N GLY A 148 23.23 0.61 6.08
CA GLY A 148 23.46 1.79 6.90
C GLY A 148 22.42 1.95 8.01
N THR A 149 22.55 3.01 8.81
CA THR A 149 21.59 3.32 9.86
C THR A 149 20.25 3.67 9.26
N PRO A 150 19.16 3.02 9.70
CA PRO A 150 17.81 3.31 9.20
C PRO A 150 17.37 4.70 9.64
N VAL A 151 16.52 5.31 8.83
CA VAL A 151 15.84 6.57 9.15
C VAL A 151 14.33 6.29 9.10
N GLU A 152 13.65 6.51 10.20
CA GLU A 152 12.20 6.49 10.26
C GLU A 152 11.64 7.82 9.75
N ILE A 153 10.64 7.74 8.87
CA ILE A 153 9.97 8.91 8.30
C ILE A 153 8.48 8.76 8.62
N GLY A 154 8.07 9.34 9.76
CA GLY A 154 6.72 9.12 10.28
C GLY A 154 6.56 7.71 10.86
N THR A 155 5.32 7.26 11.04
CA THR A 155 4.99 6.05 11.82
C THR A 155 5.12 4.73 11.04
N SER A 156 5.17 4.78 9.72
CA SER A 156 5.10 3.58 8.86
C SER A 156 5.97 3.70 7.61
N THR A 157 7.04 4.47 7.69
CA THR A 157 7.99 4.63 6.58
C THR A 157 9.41 4.47 7.11
N LEU A 158 10.16 3.58 6.48
CA LEU A 158 11.54 3.26 6.81
C LEU A 158 12.42 3.52 5.59
N ARG A 159 13.48 4.29 5.76
CA ARG A 159 14.56 4.44 4.79
C ARG A 159 15.77 3.64 5.21
N LEU A 160 16.28 2.79 4.32
CA LEU A 160 17.49 2.00 4.52
C LEU A 160 18.52 2.33 3.43
N PRO A 161 19.62 2.98 3.77
CA PRO A 161 20.73 3.16 2.84
C PRO A 161 21.53 1.85 2.73
N LEU A 162 21.70 1.36 1.50
CA LEU A 162 22.50 0.18 1.19
C LEU A 162 23.71 0.58 0.36
N THR A 163 24.83 -0.09 0.63
CA THR A 163 26.07 0.08 -0.14
C THR A 163 26.61 -1.30 -0.54
N PHE A 164 26.80 -1.49 -1.82
CA PHE A 164 27.42 -2.70 -2.39
C PHE A 164 28.78 -2.33 -2.97
N ASN A 165 29.84 -2.76 -2.31
CA ASN A 165 31.21 -2.67 -2.85
C ASN A 165 31.43 -3.85 -3.79
N THR A 166 31.59 -3.58 -5.08
CA THR A 166 31.68 -4.59 -6.12
C THR A 166 33.04 -4.60 -6.81
N SER A 167 33.29 -5.62 -7.65
CA SER A 167 34.50 -5.66 -8.48
C SER A 167 34.61 -4.52 -9.49
N LEU A 168 33.48 -3.82 -9.80
CA LEU A 168 33.44 -2.68 -10.71
C LEU A 168 33.31 -1.32 -10.01
N GLY A 169 33.18 -1.31 -8.69
CA GLY A 169 33.06 -0.08 -7.89
C GLY A 169 31.88 -0.14 -6.91
N THR A 170 31.54 0.99 -6.31
CA THR A 170 30.53 1.09 -5.27
C THR A 170 29.16 1.45 -5.86
N ILE A 171 28.15 0.64 -5.57
CA ILE A 171 26.73 0.90 -5.89
C ILE A 171 26.04 1.32 -4.61
N ARG A 172 25.29 2.41 -4.64
CA ARG A 172 24.46 2.86 -3.53
C ARG A 172 22.99 2.70 -3.88
N VAL A 173 22.23 2.18 -2.93
CA VAL A 173 20.79 2.02 -3.05
C VAL A 173 20.12 2.71 -1.86
N SER A 174 19.11 3.54 -2.12
CA SER A 174 18.17 3.96 -1.10
C SER A 174 16.95 3.06 -1.20
N LEU A 175 16.67 2.32 -0.15
CA LEU A 175 15.50 1.48 -0.02
C LEU A 175 14.50 2.20 0.87
N GLU A 176 13.35 2.55 0.32
CA GLU A 176 12.25 3.17 1.04
C GLU A 176 11.12 2.14 1.19
N ILE A 177 10.64 1.93 2.40
CA ILE A 177 9.57 0.97 2.69
C ILE A 177 8.44 1.72 3.36
N VAL A 178 7.26 1.66 2.77
CA VAL A 178 6.05 2.33 3.26
C VAL A 178 4.97 1.27 3.49
N GLN A 179 4.50 1.17 4.72
CA GLN A 179 3.35 0.33 5.05
C GLN A 179 2.10 1.21 5.15
N THR A 180 1.03 0.81 4.50
CA THR A 180 -0.27 1.51 4.50
C THR A 180 -1.38 0.47 4.35
N ASP A 181 -2.21 0.33 5.38
CA ASP A 181 -3.25 -0.69 5.45
C ASP A 181 -2.69 -2.09 5.12
N ARG A 182 -3.15 -2.72 4.03
CA ARG A 182 -2.71 -4.04 3.55
C ARG A 182 -1.54 -3.96 2.55
N ILE A 183 -1.02 -2.78 2.29
CA ILE A 183 0.03 -2.58 1.29
C ILE A 183 1.37 -2.34 1.98
N VAL A 184 2.37 -3.06 1.50
CA VAL A 184 3.78 -2.73 1.71
C VAL A 184 4.34 -2.28 0.39
N SER A 185 4.67 -1.00 0.30
CA SER A 185 5.34 -0.42 -0.87
C SER A 185 6.84 -0.40 -0.62
N ILE A 186 7.60 -0.85 -1.63
CA ILE A 186 9.05 -0.82 -1.61
C ILE A 186 9.53 0.02 -2.80
N LEU A 187 10.36 1.00 -2.51
CA LEU A 187 10.99 1.83 -3.51
C LEU A 187 12.50 1.68 -3.42
N GLU A 188 13.12 1.20 -4.47
CA GLU A 188 14.56 1.12 -4.60
C GLU A 188 15.06 2.17 -5.59
N LEU A 189 15.95 3.02 -5.15
CA LEU A 189 16.64 4.01 -5.98
C LEU A 189 18.11 3.63 -6.05
N VAL A 190 18.59 3.33 -7.24
CA VAL A 190 19.95 2.82 -7.46
C VAL A 190 20.82 3.90 -8.09
N GLY A 191 21.91 4.23 -7.43
CA GLY A 191 22.93 5.18 -7.92
C GLY A 191 24.29 4.51 -8.16
N TRP A 192 25.05 5.07 -9.12
CA TRP A 192 26.34 4.51 -9.56
C TRP A 192 27.53 5.32 -9.01
N PHE A 193 28.56 4.60 -8.53
CA PHE A 193 29.92 5.03 -8.20
C PHE A 193 30.06 6.32 -7.37
N ASN A 194 30.16 7.38 -7.40
CA ASN A 194 30.41 8.52 -6.54
C ASN A 194 29.26 9.54 -6.49
N ASP A 195 28.23 9.32 -7.31
CA ASP A 195 27.08 10.20 -7.28
C ASP A 195 26.25 9.92 -6.04
N ARG A 196 26.16 10.91 -5.20
CA ARG A 196 25.16 10.93 -4.15
C ARG A 196 23.79 10.90 -4.85
N LEU A 197 23.05 9.80 -4.68
CA LEU A 197 21.61 9.87 -4.87
C LEU A 197 21.16 11.13 -4.19
N SER A 198 20.69 12.12 -4.94
CA SER A 198 20.33 13.37 -4.30
C SER A 198 19.23 13.05 -3.31
N GLN A 199 19.39 13.45 -2.05
CA GLN A 199 18.35 13.27 -1.05
C GLN A 199 17.01 13.82 -1.55
N GLY A 200 17.06 14.84 -2.41
CA GLY A 200 15.90 15.43 -3.06
C GLY A 200 15.16 14.48 -4.01
N ASP A 201 15.86 13.65 -4.79
CA ASP A 201 15.22 12.71 -5.70
C ASP A 201 14.55 11.57 -4.94
N ALA A 202 15.22 11.06 -3.91
CA ALA A 202 14.64 10.03 -3.04
C ALA A 202 13.42 10.57 -2.29
N ALA A 203 13.50 11.79 -1.76
CA ALA A 203 12.36 12.42 -1.09
C ALA A 203 11.18 12.65 -2.04
N LYS A 204 11.44 13.10 -3.27
CA LYS A 204 10.40 13.32 -4.28
C LYS A 204 9.71 12.00 -4.66
N ALA A 205 10.47 10.95 -4.95
CA ALA A 205 9.92 9.65 -5.30
C ALA A 205 9.11 9.04 -4.14
N LEU A 206 9.62 9.15 -2.90
CA LEU A 206 8.89 8.72 -1.72
C LEU A 206 7.57 9.49 -1.56
N THR A 207 7.60 10.81 -1.70
CA THR A 207 6.39 11.65 -1.63
C THR A 207 5.36 11.22 -2.68
N ALA A 208 5.80 10.89 -3.89
CA ALA A 208 4.90 10.42 -4.94
C ALA A 208 4.24 9.08 -4.55
N VAL A 209 5.01 8.08 -4.07
CA VAL A 209 4.44 6.81 -3.59
C VAL A 209 3.45 7.05 -2.45
N GLN A 210 3.80 7.87 -1.46
CA GLN A 210 2.91 8.21 -0.35
C GLN A 210 1.62 8.88 -0.84
N GLN A 211 1.71 9.76 -1.85
CA GLN A 211 0.55 10.40 -2.44
C GLN A 211 -0.33 9.40 -3.21
N HIS A 212 0.25 8.47 -3.96
CA HIS A 212 -0.49 7.40 -4.63
C HIS A 212 -1.25 6.54 -3.62
N LEU A 213 -0.59 6.15 -2.52
CA LEU A 213 -1.23 5.40 -1.44
C LEU A 213 -2.35 6.20 -0.79
N LYS A 214 -2.12 7.48 -0.47
CA LYS A 214 -3.12 8.36 0.12
C LYS A 214 -4.36 8.46 -0.75
N VAL A 215 -4.19 8.71 -2.05
CA VAL A 215 -5.33 8.81 -3.00
C VAL A 215 -6.07 7.49 -3.08
N ALA A 216 -5.36 6.38 -3.22
CA ALA A 216 -5.95 5.05 -3.38
C ALA A 216 -6.71 4.56 -2.13
N PHE A 217 -6.28 4.97 -0.93
CA PHE A 217 -6.88 4.58 0.34
C PHE A 217 -7.73 5.68 1.00
N THR A 218 -7.96 6.81 0.33
CA THR A 218 -8.94 7.80 0.81
C THR A 218 -10.34 7.21 0.66
N VAL A 219 -10.99 6.95 1.80
CA VAL A 219 -12.35 6.40 1.83
C VAL A 219 -13.34 7.40 1.23
N SER A 220 -14.15 6.95 0.30
CA SER A 220 -15.25 7.73 -0.27
C SER A 220 -16.47 6.85 -0.54
N ASN A 221 -17.66 7.35 -0.16
CA ASN A 221 -18.91 6.71 -0.50
C ASN A 221 -19.26 7.03 -1.96
N THR A 222 -19.30 6.02 -2.82
CA THR A 222 -19.56 6.16 -4.27
C THR A 222 -21.02 5.83 -4.65
N LYS A 223 -21.72 5.11 -3.76
CA LYS A 223 -23.16 4.84 -3.85
C LYS A 223 -23.75 4.94 -2.45
N ALA A 224 -24.74 5.76 -2.28
CA ALA A 224 -25.38 5.98 -0.98
C ALA A 224 -25.89 4.66 -0.36
N PRO A 225 -25.81 4.52 0.97
CA PRO A 225 -26.42 3.41 1.68
C PRO A 225 -27.93 3.35 1.42
N ALA A 226 -28.51 2.15 1.54
CA ALA A 226 -29.94 1.93 1.44
C ALA A 226 -30.49 1.17 2.65
N ILE A 227 -31.77 1.39 2.95
CA ILE A 227 -32.48 0.64 3.99
C ILE A 227 -33.36 -0.40 3.33
N ASN A 228 -33.18 -1.65 3.71
CA ASN A 228 -33.94 -2.79 3.24
C ASN A 228 -34.93 -3.26 4.30
N GLY A 229 -36.13 -3.67 3.88
CA GLY A 229 -37.21 -4.14 4.75
C GLY A 229 -38.38 -3.17 4.79
N THR A 230 -39.45 -3.57 5.50
CA THR A 230 -40.67 -2.76 5.64
C THR A 230 -40.58 -1.89 6.89
N PRO A 231 -40.71 -0.57 6.77
CA PRO A 231 -40.65 0.32 7.93
C PRO A 231 -42.01 0.33 8.65
N ALA A 232 -42.31 -0.73 9.37
CA ALA A 232 -43.54 -0.88 10.17
C ALA A 232 -43.19 -1.28 11.61
N GLN A 233 -44.01 -0.89 12.57
CA GLN A 233 -43.81 -1.23 13.97
C GLN A 233 -43.63 -2.74 14.18
N GLY A 234 -42.64 -3.13 14.95
CA GLY A 234 -42.29 -4.52 15.23
C GLY A 234 -41.44 -5.20 14.16
N GLN A 235 -41.22 -4.56 13.01
CA GLN A 235 -40.37 -5.09 11.94
C GLN A 235 -38.90 -4.70 12.14
N VAL A 236 -38.02 -5.48 11.53
CA VAL A 236 -36.57 -5.19 11.52
C VAL A 236 -36.17 -4.74 10.12
N VAL A 237 -35.58 -3.58 10.02
CA VAL A 237 -34.94 -3.08 8.81
C VAL A 237 -33.41 -3.28 8.88
N SER A 238 -32.76 -3.40 7.71
CA SER A 238 -31.32 -3.63 7.62
C SER A 238 -30.68 -2.64 6.65
N VAL A 239 -29.39 -2.43 6.83
CA VAL A 239 -28.59 -1.56 5.97
C VAL A 239 -27.97 -2.38 4.82
N ASP A 240 -28.07 -1.86 3.60
CA ASP A 240 -27.10 -2.06 2.51
C ASP A 240 -26.14 -0.88 2.59
N GLU A 241 -24.85 -1.13 2.85
CA GLU A 241 -23.84 -0.09 3.05
C GLU A 241 -23.61 0.77 1.79
N GLY A 242 -24.07 0.33 0.61
CA GLY A 242 -23.77 0.95 -0.67
C GLY A 242 -22.37 0.62 -1.16
N ASP A 243 -21.84 1.44 -2.08
CA ASP A 243 -20.52 1.22 -2.65
C ASP A 243 -19.50 2.25 -2.11
N TRP A 244 -18.30 1.78 -1.90
CA TRP A 244 -17.22 2.58 -1.31
C TRP A 244 -15.90 2.40 -2.05
N ALA A 245 -15.18 3.48 -2.29
CA ALA A 245 -13.79 3.46 -2.71
C ALA A 245 -12.86 3.64 -1.50
N GLY A 246 -11.55 3.43 -1.71
CA GLY A 246 -10.55 3.59 -0.66
C GLY A 246 -10.46 2.42 0.31
N GLY A 247 -11.19 1.32 0.08
CA GLY A 247 -11.08 0.08 0.85
C GLY A 247 -11.39 0.24 2.36
N PRO A 248 -12.59 0.72 2.76
CA PRO A 248 -12.92 0.77 4.17
C PRO A 248 -12.89 -0.64 4.77
N SER A 249 -12.25 -0.78 5.92
CA SER A 249 -12.13 -2.03 6.67
C SER A 249 -13.13 -2.12 7.84
N ILE A 250 -13.72 -1.00 8.22
CA ILE A 250 -14.67 -0.89 9.33
C ILE A 250 -15.87 -0.08 8.86
N PHE A 251 -17.07 -0.55 9.23
CA PHE A 251 -18.31 0.20 9.10
C PHE A 251 -18.96 0.39 10.47
N THR A 252 -19.44 1.61 10.70
CA THR A 252 -20.27 1.95 11.87
C THR A 252 -21.57 2.59 11.41
N TYR A 253 -22.60 2.49 12.24
CA TYR A 253 -23.96 2.89 11.88
C TYR A 253 -24.53 3.84 12.92
N SER A 254 -25.35 4.76 12.46
CA SER A 254 -26.15 5.64 13.31
C SER A 254 -27.53 5.84 12.66
N TRP A 255 -28.56 5.35 13.31
CA TRP A 255 -29.94 5.50 12.86
C TRP A 255 -30.53 6.80 13.39
N ALA A 256 -31.40 7.40 12.58
CA ALA A 256 -32.07 8.63 12.93
C ALA A 256 -33.57 8.55 12.54
N ARG A 257 -34.39 9.12 13.41
CA ARG A 257 -35.81 9.37 13.15
C ARG A 257 -35.97 10.76 12.58
N CYS A 258 -36.65 10.87 11.45
CA CYS A 258 -36.93 12.12 10.77
C CYS A 258 -38.44 12.36 10.76
N ASP A 259 -38.90 13.57 10.42
CA ASP A 259 -40.32 13.83 10.20
C ASP A 259 -40.87 13.08 8.98
N ALA A 260 -42.18 13.17 8.75
CA ALA A 260 -42.82 12.47 7.62
C ALA A 260 -42.32 12.90 6.24
N SER A 261 -41.67 14.07 6.15
CA SER A 261 -41.04 14.56 4.91
C SER A 261 -39.59 14.06 4.71
N GLY A 262 -39.03 13.37 5.69
CA GLY A 262 -37.64 12.94 5.71
C GLY A 262 -36.63 14.02 6.17
N ALA A 263 -37.13 15.10 6.76
CA ALA A 263 -36.34 16.19 7.31
C ALA A 263 -36.29 16.13 8.86
N ASN A 264 -35.62 17.10 9.48
CA ASN A 264 -35.55 17.27 10.94
C ASN A 264 -35.14 16.00 11.69
N CYS A 265 -34.14 15.30 11.18
CA CYS A 265 -33.68 14.02 11.71
C CYS A 265 -32.99 14.16 13.07
N LYS A 266 -33.37 13.28 14.01
CA LYS A 266 -32.78 13.18 15.35
C LYS A 266 -32.18 11.78 15.54
N PRO A 267 -30.94 11.65 16.01
CA PRO A 267 -30.33 10.36 16.27
C PRO A 267 -31.16 9.52 17.24
N ILE A 268 -31.24 8.21 16.97
CA ILE A 268 -31.87 7.24 17.86
C ILE A 268 -30.79 6.66 18.76
N ALA A 269 -30.89 6.95 20.06
CA ALA A 269 -29.88 6.53 21.03
C ALA A 269 -29.74 4.98 21.04
N GLY A 270 -28.50 4.49 20.99
CA GLY A 270 -28.18 3.06 21.01
C GLY A 270 -28.42 2.30 19.70
N ALA A 271 -28.96 2.95 18.65
CA ALA A 271 -29.17 2.32 17.34
C ALA A 271 -27.89 2.44 16.51
N THR A 272 -26.93 1.52 16.75
CA THR A 272 -25.56 1.56 16.19
C THR A 272 -25.16 0.29 15.44
N THR A 273 -26.12 -0.60 15.16
CA THR A 273 -25.87 -1.84 14.40
C THR A 273 -26.39 -1.73 12.97
N SER A 274 -26.00 -2.67 12.10
CA SER A 274 -26.49 -2.75 10.72
C SER A 274 -27.98 -3.12 10.60
N ARG A 275 -28.65 -3.34 11.73
CA ARG A 275 -30.09 -3.64 11.83
C ARG A 275 -30.74 -2.73 12.84
N TYR A 276 -31.98 -2.35 12.56
CA TYR A 276 -32.77 -1.55 13.47
C TYR A 276 -34.18 -2.15 13.61
N SER A 277 -34.63 -2.32 14.86
CA SER A 277 -35.99 -2.75 15.18
C SER A 277 -36.89 -1.53 15.28
N VAL A 278 -37.83 -1.42 14.37
CA VAL A 278 -38.78 -0.30 14.32
C VAL A 278 -39.75 -0.39 15.52
N GLY A 279 -39.73 0.63 16.35
CA GLY A 279 -40.53 0.70 17.57
C GLY A 279 -41.78 1.59 17.47
N ALA A 280 -42.64 1.56 18.50
CA ALA A 280 -43.82 2.41 18.55
C ALA A 280 -43.49 3.91 18.50
N ALA A 281 -42.32 4.33 19.00
CA ALA A 281 -41.85 5.70 18.93
C ALA A 281 -41.55 6.21 17.52
N ASP A 282 -41.46 5.29 16.52
CA ASP A 282 -41.16 5.61 15.13
C ASP A 282 -42.44 5.88 14.32
N ALA A 283 -43.59 5.52 14.82
CA ALA A 283 -44.85 5.66 14.10
C ALA A 283 -45.09 7.12 13.62
N GLY A 284 -45.49 7.27 12.35
CA GLY A 284 -45.67 8.56 11.70
C GLY A 284 -44.38 9.28 11.30
N SER A 285 -43.22 8.68 11.54
CA SER A 285 -41.89 9.22 11.19
C SER A 285 -41.30 8.44 10.00
N THR A 286 -40.24 8.96 9.43
CA THR A 286 -39.37 8.23 8.50
C THR A 286 -38.04 7.91 9.18
N ILE A 287 -37.33 6.90 8.71
CA ILE A 287 -36.04 6.47 9.27
C ILE A 287 -34.93 6.68 8.23
N ARG A 288 -33.79 7.13 8.69
CA ARG A 288 -32.52 7.18 7.91
C ARG A 288 -31.41 6.47 8.68
N VAL A 289 -30.40 6.04 7.95
CA VAL A 289 -29.15 5.55 8.54
C VAL A 289 -27.96 6.31 7.94
N THR A 290 -27.05 6.70 8.81
CA THR A 290 -25.71 7.16 8.44
C THR A 290 -24.76 5.98 8.60
N VAL A 291 -24.06 5.64 7.54
CA VAL A 291 -22.99 4.65 7.53
C VAL A 291 -21.65 5.37 7.46
N THR A 292 -20.77 5.11 8.39
CA THR A 292 -19.39 5.61 8.35
C THR A 292 -18.48 4.47 7.96
N GLY A 293 -17.87 4.56 6.77
CA GLY A 293 -16.80 3.69 6.33
C GLY A 293 -15.44 4.29 6.74
N ALA A 294 -14.56 3.48 7.29
CA ALA A 294 -13.23 3.90 7.72
C ALA A 294 -12.16 2.86 7.41
N ASN A 295 -10.93 3.33 7.20
CA ASN A 295 -9.69 2.55 7.22
C ASN A 295 -8.65 3.27 8.11
N SER A 296 -7.40 2.81 8.12
CA SER A 296 -6.33 3.41 8.94
C SER A 296 -5.95 4.85 8.56
N LEU A 297 -6.36 5.34 7.38
CA LEU A 297 -5.97 6.65 6.85
C LEU A 297 -7.09 7.67 6.84
N SER A 298 -8.33 7.24 6.69
CA SER A 298 -9.45 8.15 6.48
C SER A 298 -10.79 7.52 6.83
N SER A 299 -11.80 8.36 7.00
CA SER A 299 -13.19 7.96 7.15
C SER A 299 -14.10 8.90 6.39
N GLN A 300 -15.24 8.39 5.92
CA GLN A 300 -16.29 9.18 5.32
C GLN A 300 -17.66 8.63 5.68
N GLN A 301 -18.67 9.50 5.66
CA GLN A 301 -20.06 9.15 5.92
C GLN A 301 -20.85 9.10 4.60
N GLY A 302 -21.71 8.10 4.49
CA GLY A 302 -22.80 8.02 3.54
C GLY A 302 -24.14 8.02 4.27
N VAL A 303 -25.14 8.70 3.75
CA VAL A 303 -26.47 8.78 4.35
C VAL A 303 -27.50 8.18 3.40
N SER A 304 -28.38 7.30 3.92
CA SER A 304 -29.45 6.70 3.13
C SER A 304 -30.51 7.72 2.72
N ALA A 305 -31.32 7.38 1.73
CA ALA A 305 -32.64 7.99 1.57
C ALA A 305 -33.49 7.73 2.83
N ALA A 306 -34.52 8.55 3.04
CA ALA A 306 -35.52 8.29 4.05
C ALA A 306 -36.40 7.09 3.64
N THR A 307 -36.85 6.30 4.62
CA THR A 307 -37.85 5.25 4.36
C THR A 307 -39.22 5.87 3.98
N ALA A 308 -40.18 5.05 3.61
CA ALA A 308 -41.58 5.42 3.74
C ALA A 308 -41.91 5.74 5.22
N VAL A 309 -43.02 6.45 5.45
CA VAL A 309 -43.49 6.74 6.80
C VAL A 309 -43.81 5.42 7.51
N VAL A 310 -43.31 5.30 8.74
CA VAL A 310 -43.55 4.11 9.58
C VAL A 310 -45.02 4.01 9.93
N SER A 311 -45.58 2.86 9.61
CA SER A 311 -46.98 2.50 9.92
C SER A 311 -47.09 1.74 11.24
#